data_8be7dd7fec7811c24798b14e5dcae7b7
#
_entry.id   8be7dd7fec7811c24798b14e5dcae7b7
#
_cell.length_a   1.000
_cell.length_b   1.000
_cell.length_c   1.000
_cell.angle_alpha   90.00
_cell.angle_beta   90.00
_cell.angle_gamma   90.00
#
_symmetry.space_group_name_H-M   'P 1'
#
loop_
_entity.id
_entity.type
_entity.pdbx_description
1 polymer ?
#
loop_
_entity_poly.entity_id
_entity_poly.type
_entity_poly.pdbx_seq_one_letter_code
_entity_poly.pdbx_strand_id
1 'polypeptide(L)'
;MLTVGTLDVLLLLCAEGVKVPNGTFVVYVGTHGDRGAHRADVILPGAAYTEKSGIFVNTEGRVQIASRAAFPPGEAREDWAIVRALSDVMGRKLPYDSLQALRQALSKAVPHLMRIDQIEPGKAQDVKTLAGKKGGKIDKTPFRSSVEDFYLTNPIARASAVMAE
;
A
#
# COMPACT_ATOMS: atom_id res chain seq x y z
N MET A 1 -5.66 7.25 12.76
CA MET A 1 -4.23 7.45 12.51
C MET A 1 -3.46 6.31 13.15
N LEU A 2 -2.73 5.52 12.36
CA LEU A 2 -1.96 4.40 12.89
C LEU A 2 -0.71 4.95 13.59
N THR A 3 -0.48 4.54 14.82
CA THR A 3 0.74 4.84 15.56
C THR A 3 1.63 3.60 15.53
N VAL A 4 2.81 3.74 14.96
CA VAL A 4 3.81 2.67 14.94
C VAL A 4 4.59 2.74 16.27
N GLY A 5 4.84 1.59 16.90
CA GLY A 5 5.71 1.49 18.06
C GLY A 5 7.17 1.86 17.74
N THR A 6 8.10 1.57 18.65
CA THR A 6 9.54 1.78 18.42
C THR A 6 10.02 0.88 17.29
N LEU A 7 10.45 1.48 16.17
CA LEU A 7 11.06 0.82 15.02
C LEU A 7 12.37 1.51 14.68
N ASP A 8 13.38 0.75 14.32
CA ASP A 8 14.63 1.29 13.80
C ASP A 8 14.49 1.72 12.35
N VAL A 9 13.79 0.93 11.53
CA VAL A 9 13.56 1.19 10.11
C VAL A 9 12.10 0.98 9.74
N LEU A 10 11.55 1.86 8.93
CA LEU A 10 10.20 1.77 8.39
C LEU A 10 10.20 1.98 6.88
N LEU A 11 9.64 1.03 6.14
CA LEU A 11 9.40 1.15 4.72
C LEU A 11 7.92 1.54 4.49
N LEU A 12 7.71 2.72 3.93
CA LEU A 12 6.39 3.24 3.56
C LEU A 12 6.15 3.00 2.06
N LEU A 13 5.25 2.09 1.74
CA LEU A 13 4.81 1.84 0.36
C LEU A 13 3.53 2.63 0.11
N CYS A 14 3.62 3.80 -0.52
CA CYS A 14 2.51 4.72 -0.80
C CYS A 14 1.64 5.01 0.44
N ALA A 15 2.23 4.95 1.63
CA ALA A 15 1.54 5.16 2.91
C ALA A 15 1.94 6.51 3.51
N GLU A 16 0.97 7.40 3.69
CA GLU A 16 1.26 8.80 4.02
C GLU A 16 0.66 9.24 5.37
N GLY A 17 -0.39 8.57 5.82
CA GLY A 17 -1.11 8.88 7.06
C GLY A 17 -0.52 8.24 8.33
N VAL A 18 0.73 7.78 8.31
CA VAL A 18 1.36 7.08 9.43
C VAL A 18 2.15 8.06 10.29
N LYS A 19 1.88 8.10 11.59
CA LYS A 19 2.76 8.79 12.54
C LYS A 19 4.00 7.96 12.81
N VAL A 20 5.15 8.48 12.44
CA VAL A 20 6.44 7.83 12.63
C VAL A 20 7.12 8.42 13.87
N PRO A 21 7.59 7.60 14.82
CA PRO A 21 8.35 8.07 15.97
C PRO A 21 9.65 8.76 15.56
N ASN A 22 10.14 9.66 16.42
CA ASN A 22 11.45 10.26 16.23
C ASN A 22 12.54 9.19 16.34
N GLY A 23 13.57 9.29 15.49
CA GLY A 23 14.68 8.34 15.45
C GLY A 23 14.49 7.12 14.55
N THR A 24 13.28 6.89 14.02
CA THR A 24 13.06 5.85 13.02
C THR A 24 13.61 6.28 11.66
N PHE A 25 14.45 5.45 11.04
CA PHE A 25 14.88 5.63 9.65
C PHE A 25 13.77 5.27 8.69
N VAL A 26 13.38 6.18 7.81
CA VAL A 26 12.23 6.03 6.93
C VAL A 26 12.63 5.96 5.46
N VAL A 27 12.26 4.87 4.80
CA VAL A 27 12.34 4.73 3.35
C VAL A 27 10.92 4.89 2.79
N TYR A 28 10.73 5.86 1.91
CA TYR A 28 9.45 6.08 1.25
C TYR A 28 9.50 5.63 -0.22
N VAL A 29 8.53 4.83 -0.63
CA VAL A 29 8.30 4.48 -2.03
C VAL A 29 6.95 5.07 -2.41
N GLY A 30 6.93 5.98 -3.36
CA GLY A 30 5.70 6.65 -3.77
C GLY A 30 5.85 7.43 -5.07
N THR A 31 4.77 8.07 -5.51
CA THR A 31 4.67 8.67 -6.84
C THR A 31 4.69 10.20 -6.84
N HIS A 32 4.03 10.83 -5.90
CA HIS A 32 3.76 12.28 -5.91
C HIS A 32 4.34 13.05 -4.72
N GLY A 33 5.09 12.37 -3.85
CA GLY A 33 5.83 13.03 -2.79
C GLY A 33 4.98 13.85 -1.83
N ASP A 34 4.06 13.24 -1.13
CA ASP A 34 3.23 13.88 -0.11
C ASP A 34 3.83 13.71 1.31
N ARG A 35 3.02 13.69 2.33
CA ARG A 35 3.42 13.65 3.76
C ARG A 35 4.44 12.57 4.08
N GLY A 36 4.34 11.40 3.42
CA GLY A 36 5.31 10.31 3.55
C GLY A 36 6.71 10.70 3.05
N ALA A 37 6.80 11.39 1.92
CA ALA A 37 8.07 11.86 1.37
C ALA A 37 8.72 12.92 2.26
N HIS A 38 7.94 13.84 2.82
CA HIS A 38 8.47 14.87 3.74
C HIS A 38 9.11 14.30 5.00
N ARG A 39 8.65 13.13 5.44
CA ARG A 39 9.20 12.45 6.63
C ARG A 39 10.35 11.50 6.27
N ALA A 40 10.54 11.15 5.03
CA ALA A 40 11.49 10.13 4.60
C ALA A 40 12.94 10.58 4.69
N ASP A 41 13.82 9.68 5.11
CA ASP A 41 15.27 9.82 5.02
C ASP A 41 15.77 9.43 3.63
N VAL A 42 15.07 8.49 2.96
CA VAL A 42 15.31 8.05 1.59
C VAL A 42 14.01 7.96 0.82
N ILE A 43 13.99 8.49 -0.40
CA ILE A 43 12.85 8.41 -1.32
C ILE A 43 13.25 7.57 -2.52
N LEU A 44 12.46 6.52 -2.80
CA LEU A 44 12.58 5.70 -3.99
C LEU A 44 11.36 5.95 -4.88
N PRO A 45 11.54 6.48 -6.10
CA PRO A 45 10.41 6.82 -6.97
C PRO A 45 9.69 5.55 -7.44
N GLY A 46 8.40 5.43 -7.07
CA GLY A 46 7.52 4.35 -7.46
C GLY A 46 6.67 4.69 -8.68
N ALA A 47 6.18 3.67 -9.38
CA ALA A 47 5.25 3.83 -10.49
C ALA A 47 3.83 4.12 -10.01
N ALA A 48 3.11 5.00 -10.69
CA ALA A 48 1.69 5.24 -10.45
C ALA A 48 0.84 4.03 -10.92
N TYR A 49 -0.44 4.01 -10.54
CA TYR A 49 -1.33 2.88 -10.87
C TYR A 49 -1.50 2.66 -12.38
N THR A 50 -1.39 3.72 -13.19
CA THR A 50 -1.42 3.66 -14.66
C THR A 50 -0.09 3.22 -15.28
N GLU A 51 0.99 3.26 -14.51
CA GLU A 51 2.36 3.02 -14.95
C GLU A 51 2.88 1.64 -14.54
N LYS A 52 2.04 0.84 -13.89
CA LYS A 52 2.38 -0.52 -13.44
C LYS A 52 1.25 -1.50 -13.73
N SER A 53 1.61 -2.78 -13.88
CA SER A 53 0.64 -3.87 -13.91
C SER A 53 0.51 -4.48 -12.52
N GLY A 54 -0.73 -4.64 -12.05
CA GLY A 54 -0.95 -5.11 -10.68
C GLY A 54 -2.24 -5.89 -10.51
N ILE A 55 -2.34 -6.58 -9.37
CA ILE A 55 -3.57 -7.16 -8.86
C ILE A 55 -4.05 -6.24 -7.73
N PHE A 56 -5.29 -5.81 -7.84
CA PHE A 56 -5.94 -4.92 -6.89
C PHE A 56 -7.15 -5.61 -6.26
N VAL A 57 -7.37 -5.37 -4.99
CA VAL A 57 -8.55 -5.86 -4.28
C VAL A 57 -9.30 -4.66 -3.74
N ASN A 58 -10.58 -4.54 -4.10
CA ASN A 58 -11.41 -3.43 -3.62
C ASN A 58 -11.96 -3.72 -2.21
N THR A 59 -12.73 -2.79 -1.67
CA THR A 59 -13.33 -2.90 -0.33
C THR A 59 -14.30 -4.08 -0.19
N GLU A 60 -14.92 -4.53 -1.29
CA GLU A 60 -15.79 -5.71 -1.31
C GLU A 60 -15.01 -7.04 -1.29
N GLY A 61 -13.68 -7.01 -1.47
CA GLY A 61 -12.86 -8.20 -1.65
C GLY A 61 -12.80 -8.71 -3.10
N ARG A 62 -13.28 -7.95 -4.07
CA ARG A 62 -13.19 -8.29 -5.49
C ARG A 62 -11.77 -8.11 -5.99
N VAL A 63 -11.22 -9.16 -6.56
CA VAL A 63 -9.88 -9.18 -7.16
C VAL A 63 -9.95 -8.72 -8.61
N GLN A 64 -9.15 -7.73 -8.97
CA GLN A 64 -9.10 -7.16 -10.32
C GLN A 64 -7.66 -7.09 -10.81
N ILE A 65 -7.45 -7.24 -12.13
CA ILE A 65 -6.14 -7.06 -12.77
C ILE A 65 -6.16 -5.74 -13.53
N ALA A 66 -5.14 -4.92 -13.29
CA ALA A 66 -4.84 -3.76 -14.12
C ALA A 66 -3.59 -4.02 -14.95
N SER A 67 -3.65 -3.59 -16.20
CA SER A 67 -2.52 -3.58 -17.11
C SER A 67 -1.92 -2.17 -17.19
N ARG A 68 -0.61 -2.10 -17.29
CA ARG A 68 0.10 -0.84 -17.46
C ARG A 68 -0.35 -0.13 -18.74
N ALA A 69 -0.71 1.13 -18.63
CA ALA A 69 -1.12 1.99 -19.74
C ALA A 69 0.05 2.86 -20.26
N ALA A 70 0.96 3.28 -19.38
CA ALA A 70 2.12 4.11 -19.71
C ALA A 70 3.38 3.60 -19.00
N PHE A 71 4.54 4.01 -19.47
CA PHE A 71 5.79 3.71 -18.77
C PHE A 71 6.00 4.70 -17.62
N PRO A 72 6.59 4.25 -16.50
CA PRO A 72 6.97 5.17 -15.43
C PRO A 72 7.96 6.24 -15.92
N PRO A 73 7.82 7.48 -15.51
CA PRO A 73 8.72 8.56 -15.91
C PRO A 73 10.07 8.49 -15.17
N GLY A 74 11.13 8.93 -15.82
CA GLY A 74 12.45 9.08 -15.20
C GLY A 74 12.97 7.80 -14.53
N GLU A 75 13.35 7.94 -13.27
CA GLU A 75 13.88 6.83 -12.46
C GLU A 75 12.80 6.01 -11.73
N ALA A 76 11.52 6.31 -11.93
CA ALA A 76 10.44 5.56 -11.29
C ALA A 76 10.41 4.10 -11.77
N ARG A 77 10.13 3.21 -10.83
CA ARG A 77 10.07 1.75 -11.05
C ARG A 77 8.83 1.16 -10.41
N GLU A 78 8.37 0.02 -10.90
CA GLU A 78 7.30 -0.75 -10.26
C GLU A 78 7.72 -1.19 -8.85
N ASP A 79 6.81 -1.12 -7.89
CA ASP A 79 7.12 -1.35 -6.46
C ASP A 79 7.78 -2.72 -6.23
N TRP A 80 7.31 -3.77 -6.93
CA TRP A 80 7.88 -5.11 -6.80
C TRP A 80 9.34 -5.17 -7.24
N ALA A 81 9.73 -4.40 -8.26
CA ALA A 81 11.10 -4.33 -8.75
C ALA A 81 12.00 -3.61 -7.75
N ILE A 82 11.51 -2.54 -7.13
CA ILE A 82 12.21 -1.83 -6.05
C ILE A 82 12.46 -2.78 -4.87
N VAL A 83 11.41 -3.45 -4.38
CA VAL A 83 11.51 -4.39 -3.26
C VAL A 83 12.43 -5.57 -3.60
N ARG A 84 12.36 -6.07 -4.84
CA ARG A 84 13.24 -7.14 -5.31
C ARG A 84 14.72 -6.71 -5.31
N ALA A 85 15.01 -5.51 -5.82
CA ALA A 85 16.37 -4.97 -5.84
C ALA A 85 16.88 -4.73 -4.41
N LEU A 86 16.06 -4.15 -3.55
CA LEU A 86 16.39 -3.94 -2.14
C LEU A 86 16.74 -5.27 -1.44
N SER A 87 15.98 -6.32 -1.69
CA SER A 87 16.22 -7.65 -1.12
C SER A 87 17.59 -8.22 -1.50
N ASP A 88 18.06 -7.91 -2.70
CA ASP A 88 19.38 -8.34 -3.20
C ASP A 88 20.51 -7.61 -2.46
N VAL A 89 20.39 -6.29 -2.34
CA VAL A 89 21.33 -5.45 -1.59
C VAL A 89 21.42 -5.87 -0.11
N MET A 90 20.29 -6.29 0.48
CA MET A 90 20.23 -6.79 1.85
C MET A 90 20.76 -8.24 2.02
N GLY A 91 21.23 -8.88 0.95
CA GLY A 91 21.74 -10.26 0.98
C GLY A 91 20.67 -11.34 1.17
N ARG A 92 19.39 -11.00 1.01
CA ARG A 92 18.24 -11.92 1.10
C ARG A 92 17.37 -11.83 -0.14
N LYS A 93 17.96 -12.19 -1.27
CA LYS A 93 17.33 -12.13 -2.59
C LYS A 93 15.99 -12.86 -2.63
N LEU A 94 14.91 -12.12 -2.99
CA LEU A 94 13.61 -12.70 -3.26
C LEU A 94 13.64 -13.56 -4.52
N PRO A 95 12.96 -14.73 -4.55
CA PRO A 95 13.14 -15.75 -5.60
C PRO A 95 12.32 -15.48 -6.88
N TYR A 96 12.16 -14.23 -7.28
CA TYR A 96 11.44 -13.87 -8.50
C TYR A 96 12.09 -12.67 -9.19
N ASP A 97 12.46 -12.85 -10.45
CA ASP A 97 13.09 -11.82 -11.28
C ASP A 97 12.17 -11.30 -12.41
N SER A 98 10.87 -11.64 -12.34
CA SER A 98 9.85 -11.15 -13.27
C SER A 98 8.47 -11.05 -12.59
N LEU A 99 7.59 -10.19 -13.13
CA LEU A 99 6.20 -10.09 -12.67
C LEU A 99 5.45 -11.43 -12.77
N GLN A 100 5.77 -12.25 -13.78
CA GLN A 100 5.19 -13.59 -13.94
C GLN A 100 5.62 -14.52 -12.80
N ALA A 101 6.93 -14.55 -12.48
CA ALA A 101 7.43 -15.34 -11.36
C ALA A 101 6.85 -14.87 -10.01
N LEU A 102 6.72 -13.56 -9.80
CA LEU A 102 6.05 -12.99 -8.63
C LEU A 102 4.58 -13.46 -8.54
N ARG A 103 3.84 -13.41 -9.66
CA ARG A 103 2.43 -13.89 -9.69
C ARG A 103 2.32 -15.40 -9.41
N GLN A 104 3.26 -16.20 -9.87
CA GLN A 104 3.34 -17.63 -9.55
C GLN A 104 3.60 -17.85 -8.05
N ALA A 105 4.48 -17.08 -7.43
CA ALA A 105 4.71 -17.11 -6.00
C ALA A 105 3.45 -16.68 -5.22
N LEU A 106 2.80 -15.60 -5.66
CA LEU A 106 1.56 -15.09 -5.08
C LEU A 106 0.43 -16.12 -5.15
N SER A 107 0.28 -16.82 -6.29
CA SER A 107 -0.77 -17.85 -6.45
C SER A 107 -0.61 -19.02 -5.49
N LYS A 108 0.61 -19.35 -5.12
CA LYS A 108 0.91 -20.39 -4.13
C LYS A 108 0.65 -19.93 -2.70
N ALA A 109 1.03 -18.68 -2.39
CA ALA A 109 0.91 -18.12 -1.05
C ALA A 109 -0.53 -17.67 -0.73
N VAL A 110 -1.24 -17.12 -1.71
CA VAL A 110 -2.56 -16.49 -1.55
C VAL A 110 -3.46 -16.85 -2.75
N PRO A 111 -3.93 -18.11 -2.84
CA PRO A 111 -4.64 -18.63 -4.03
C PRO A 111 -5.91 -17.86 -4.43
N HIS A 112 -6.61 -17.26 -3.46
CA HIS A 112 -7.85 -16.52 -3.75
C HIS A 112 -7.60 -15.24 -4.57
N LEU A 113 -6.41 -14.66 -4.52
CA LEU A 113 -6.05 -13.51 -5.36
C LEU A 113 -5.94 -13.84 -6.86
N MET A 114 -6.01 -15.11 -7.22
CA MET A 114 -6.04 -15.55 -8.62
C MET A 114 -7.47 -15.66 -9.17
N ARG A 115 -8.49 -15.49 -8.34
CA ARG A 115 -9.89 -15.55 -8.74
C ARG A 115 -10.38 -14.17 -9.16
N ILE A 116 -9.98 -13.80 -10.34
CA ILE A 116 -10.28 -12.47 -10.90
C ILE A 116 -11.79 -12.26 -11.03
N ASP A 117 -12.26 -11.05 -10.69
CA ASP A 117 -13.66 -10.60 -10.69
C ASP A 117 -14.59 -11.40 -9.75
N GLN A 118 -14.04 -12.22 -8.87
CA GLN A 118 -14.81 -12.96 -7.89
C GLN A 118 -14.69 -12.33 -6.50
N ILE A 119 -15.79 -12.38 -5.75
CA ILE A 119 -15.83 -12.03 -4.34
C ILE A 119 -15.99 -13.34 -3.56
N GLU A 120 -15.04 -13.65 -2.69
CA GLU A 120 -15.16 -14.78 -1.77
C GLU A 120 -15.65 -14.29 -0.42
N PRO A 121 -16.83 -14.73 0.03
CA PRO A 121 -17.30 -14.42 1.38
C PRO A 121 -16.36 -15.01 2.43
N GLY A 122 -15.94 -14.19 3.39
CA GLY A 122 -15.19 -14.65 4.54
C GLY A 122 -16.03 -15.61 5.40
N LYS A 123 -15.39 -16.59 6.04
CA LYS A 123 -16.06 -17.46 6.99
C LYS A 123 -16.35 -16.68 8.27
N ALA A 124 -17.59 -16.74 8.76
CA ALA A 124 -18.00 -16.05 10.00
C ALA A 124 -17.13 -16.41 11.21
N GLN A 125 -16.60 -17.63 11.25
CA GLN A 125 -15.70 -18.09 12.31
C GLN A 125 -14.35 -17.35 12.29
N ASP A 126 -13.81 -17.09 11.11
CA ASP A 126 -12.54 -16.37 10.94
C ASP A 126 -12.70 -14.91 11.41
N VAL A 127 -13.83 -14.28 11.07
CA VAL A 127 -14.17 -12.92 11.53
C VAL A 127 -14.29 -12.87 13.07
N LYS A 128 -14.95 -13.86 13.69
CA LYS A 128 -15.05 -13.95 15.15
C LYS A 128 -13.68 -14.11 15.81
N THR A 129 -12.78 -14.87 15.20
CA THR A 129 -11.42 -15.08 15.70
C THR A 129 -10.61 -13.79 15.62
N LEU A 130 -10.71 -13.04 14.51
CA LEU A 130 -10.04 -11.76 14.31
C LEU A 130 -10.59 -10.66 15.22
N ALA A 131 -11.90 -10.65 15.47
CA ALA A 131 -12.55 -9.65 16.33
C ALA A 131 -12.12 -9.74 17.80
N GLY A 132 -11.56 -10.87 18.23
CA GLY A 132 -11.14 -11.11 19.61
C GLY A 132 -12.31 -11.24 20.59
N LYS A 133 -11.98 -11.44 21.87
CA LYS A 133 -12.97 -11.69 22.94
C LYS A 133 -13.34 -10.41 23.73
N LYS A 134 -12.67 -9.30 23.54
CA LYS A 134 -12.90 -8.06 24.31
C LYS A 134 -13.44 -6.98 23.40
N GLY A 135 -14.69 -6.58 23.63
CA GLY A 135 -15.22 -5.33 23.10
C GLY A 135 -14.54 -4.12 23.75
N GLY A 136 -14.38 -3.03 23.00
CA GLY A 136 -13.97 -1.75 23.55
C GLY A 136 -15.08 -1.07 24.35
N LYS A 137 -14.73 -0.06 25.14
CA LYS A 137 -15.73 0.85 25.74
C LYS A 137 -16.36 1.68 24.62
N ILE A 138 -17.67 1.84 24.66
CA ILE A 138 -18.36 2.78 23.77
C ILE A 138 -17.92 4.19 24.16
N ASP A 139 -17.33 4.90 23.21
CA ASP A 139 -16.98 6.31 23.35
C ASP A 139 -18.24 7.17 23.14
N LYS A 140 -18.35 8.26 23.88
CA LYS A 140 -19.43 9.27 23.74
C LYS A 140 -19.06 10.36 22.72
N THR A 141 -17.90 10.27 22.08
CA THR A 141 -17.47 11.21 21.05
C THR A 141 -18.45 11.17 19.87
N PRO A 142 -18.96 12.33 19.42
CA PRO A 142 -19.84 12.38 18.27
C PRO A 142 -19.21 11.76 17.02
N PHE A 143 -20.00 11.09 16.21
CA PHE A 143 -19.56 10.62 14.91
C PHE A 143 -19.12 11.82 14.06
N ARG A 144 -17.93 11.71 13.48
CA ARG A 144 -17.39 12.67 12.53
C ARG A 144 -17.07 11.92 11.22
N SER A 145 -17.16 12.62 10.11
CA SER A 145 -16.68 12.07 8.83
C SER A 145 -15.19 11.75 8.99
N SER A 146 -14.80 10.55 8.55
CA SER A 146 -13.39 10.15 8.43
C SER A 146 -12.72 10.79 7.22
N VAL A 147 -13.51 11.33 6.30
CA VAL A 147 -13.06 12.03 5.09
C VAL A 147 -13.32 13.51 5.30
N GLU A 148 -12.24 14.29 5.46
CA GLU A 148 -12.31 15.76 5.63
C GLU A 148 -12.52 16.45 4.28
N ASP A 149 -11.84 15.94 3.25
CA ASP A 149 -11.99 16.42 1.89
C ASP A 149 -12.12 15.23 0.93
N PHE A 150 -13.30 15.08 0.33
CA PHE A 150 -13.63 13.94 -0.53
C PHE A 150 -12.76 13.90 -1.80
N TYR A 151 -12.43 15.04 -2.36
CA TYR A 151 -11.69 15.13 -3.62
C TYR A 151 -10.16 15.04 -3.43
N LEU A 152 -9.66 15.28 -2.23
CA LEU A 152 -8.22 15.27 -1.91
C LEU A 152 -7.80 14.08 -1.03
N THR A 153 -8.45 12.93 -1.20
CA THR A 153 -8.21 11.75 -0.35
C THR A 153 -6.91 11.00 -0.65
N ASN A 154 -6.32 11.23 -1.82
CA ASN A 154 -5.10 10.54 -2.23
C ASN A 154 -4.03 11.53 -2.74
N PRO A 155 -2.73 11.13 -2.78
CA PRO A 155 -1.64 12.04 -3.13
C PRO A 155 -1.71 12.55 -4.58
N ILE A 156 -2.25 11.76 -5.49
CA ILE A 156 -2.38 12.18 -6.90
C ILE A 156 -3.39 13.31 -7.02
N ALA A 157 -4.54 13.18 -6.36
CA ALA A 157 -5.55 14.23 -6.35
C ALA A 157 -5.04 15.52 -5.69
N ARG A 158 -4.30 15.40 -4.57
CA ARG A 158 -3.68 16.55 -3.88
C ARG A 158 -2.59 17.24 -4.71
N ALA A 159 -1.91 16.51 -5.59
CA ALA A 159 -0.91 17.08 -6.50
C ALA A 159 -1.52 17.69 -7.77
N SER A 160 -2.82 17.49 -8.02
CA SER A 160 -3.53 18.04 -9.17
C SER A 160 -3.96 19.49 -8.88
N ALA A 161 -3.50 20.44 -9.69
CA ALA A 161 -3.93 21.83 -9.58
C ALA A 161 -5.46 21.97 -9.74
N VAL A 162 -6.05 21.21 -10.68
CA VAL A 162 -7.50 21.24 -10.94
C VAL A 162 -8.32 20.70 -9.76
N MET A 163 -7.80 19.72 -9.03
CA MET A 163 -8.54 19.14 -7.88
C MET A 163 -8.34 19.95 -6.60
N ALA A 164 -7.33 20.83 -6.56
CA ALA A 164 -7.01 21.66 -5.40
C ALA A 164 -7.70 23.05 -5.43
N GLU A 165 -8.32 23.41 -6.57
CA GLU A 165 -9.18 24.59 -6.71
C GLU A 165 -10.60 24.32 -6.18
#